data_6d36ecb35f863006f8e1bc178ef57642
#
_entry.id   6d36ecb35f863006f8e1bc178ef57642
#
_cell.length_a   1.000
_cell.length_b   1.000
_cell.length_c   1.000
_cell.angle_alpha   90.00
_cell.angle_beta   90.00
_cell.angle_gamma   90.00
#
_symmetry.space_group_name_H-M   'P 1'
#
loop_
_entity.id
_entity.type
_entity.pdbx_description
1 polymer ?
#
loop_
_entity_poly.entity_id
_entity_poly.type
_entity_poly.pdbx_seq_one_letter_code
_entity_poly.pdbx_strand_id
1 'polypeptide(L)'
;MLQVTDVSLRFGDRKLFEDVNIKFTEGNCYGLIGANGAGKSTFLKILSGELDSQTGHVSLGKNERLAVLKQDHYAYEDERVLDVVIKGHERLYEVMKEKDEIYMKPDFSDEDGIRAAELEGEFAEMNGWNAEADAANLLSGLGIDPTLHDKKMAELENNQKIKVLLAQSLFGEPDVLLLDEPTNGLDIPAISWLEDFLINFDNTVIVVSHDRHFLNNVCTHIADLDFGKIKVYVGNYDFWYQSSQLAQKMAQEQNKKKEEKMKELQDFIARFSANASKSKQATSRKKQLEKIELDDIQPSSRRYPFVKFTPEREIGNDLLIVQNLSKTIDGEKVLDDVSFTMNPNDKAILIGDSEIAKTTLLKILAGEMEPDEGSFKWGVTTSLSYFPKDNSEFFEGVNMNLVDWLRQYAPEDEQTETFLRGFLGRMLFSGEEVKKKASVLSGGEKVRCMLSKMMLSSANVLLLDEPTNHLDLESITAVNDGLKSFKGSIIFTSYDFEFINTIANRVIDLNKQGGVSKEIPYEEYLQEIGVLK
;
A
#
# COMPACT_ATOMS: atom_id res chain seq x y z
N MET A 1 -0.68 -26.81 -3.49
CA MET A 1 -0.53 -26.15 -4.81
C MET A 1 -1.86 -25.55 -5.23
N LEU A 2 -1.94 -24.24 -5.48
CA LEU A 2 -3.15 -23.53 -5.91
C LEU A 2 -3.13 -23.32 -7.43
N GLN A 3 -4.19 -23.70 -8.14
CA GLN A 3 -4.29 -23.57 -9.58
C GLN A 3 -5.56 -22.84 -9.99
N VAL A 4 -5.41 -21.86 -10.87
CA VAL A 4 -6.48 -21.06 -11.49
C VAL A 4 -6.59 -21.47 -12.95
N THR A 5 -7.79 -21.82 -13.41
CA THR A 5 -8.03 -22.29 -14.78
C THR A 5 -9.19 -21.53 -15.40
N ASP A 6 -8.93 -20.80 -16.50
CA ASP A 6 -9.88 -20.04 -17.33
C ASP A 6 -10.80 -19.09 -16.55
N VAL A 7 -10.28 -18.52 -15.44
CA VAL A 7 -11.06 -17.64 -14.57
C VAL A 7 -11.26 -16.28 -15.21
N SER A 8 -12.53 -15.87 -15.31
CA SER A 8 -12.92 -14.53 -15.77
C SER A 8 -13.97 -13.92 -14.85
N LEU A 9 -13.92 -12.57 -14.71
CA LEU A 9 -14.90 -11.82 -13.94
C LEU A 9 -15.15 -10.44 -14.57
N ARG A 10 -16.44 -10.06 -14.62
CA ARG A 10 -16.93 -8.74 -15.06
C ARG A 10 -17.94 -8.20 -14.07
N PHE A 11 -17.95 -6.88 -13.88
CA PHE A 11 -19.03 -6.15 -13.21
C PHE A 11 -19.73 -5.23 -14.23
N GLY A 12 -20.91 -5.61 -14.69
CA GLY A 12 -21.59 -4.95 -15.79
C GLY A 12 -20.73 -4.98 -17.06
N ASP A 13 -20.48 -3.82 -17.66
CA ASP A 13 -19.63 -3.69 -18.86
C ASP A 13 -18.13 -3.69 -18.56
N ARG A 14 -17.73 -3.59 -17.29
CA ARG A 14 -16.34 -3.53 -16.89
C ARG A 14 -15.77 -4.93 -16.69
N LYS A 15 -14.82 -5.32 -17.56
CA LYS A 15 -13.97 -6.50 -17.36
C LYS A 15 -12.95 -6.20 -16.28
N LEU A 16 -12.84 -7.07 -15.27
CA LEU A 16 -11.72 -7.04 -14.32
C LEU A 16 -10.59 -7.93 -14.81
N PHE A 17 -10.90 -9.18 -15.18
CA PHE A 17 -9.93 -10.11 -15.78
C PHE A 17 -10.65 -11.16 -16.64
N GLU A 18 -9.92 -11.74 -17.60
CA GLU A 18 -10.43 -12.66 -18.60
C GLU A 18 -9.40 -13.76 -18.89
N ASP A 19 -9.86 -15.00 -18.89
CA ASP A 19 -9.10 -16.20 -19.22
C ASP A 19 -7.79 -16.34 -18.41
N VAL A 20 -7.87 -16.09 -17.11
CA VAL A 20 -6.71 -16.18 -16.22
C VAL A 20 -6.37 -17.64 -15.97
N ASN A 21 -5.13 -18.01 -16.32
CA ASN A 21 -4.57 -19.34 -16.09
C ASN A 21 -3.24 -19.19 -15.36
N ILE A 22 -3.19 -19.56 -14.07
CA ILE A 22 -2.00 -19.44 -13.24
C ILE A 22 -1.88 -20.65 -12.33
N LYS A 23 -0.66 -21.11 -12.12
CA LYS A 23 -0.30 -22.11 -11.15
C LYS A 23 0.66 -21.51 -10.13
N PHE A 24 0.23 -21.46 -8.88
CA PHE A 24 1.05 -21.04 -7.75
C PHE A 24 1.70 -22.28 -7.13
N THR A 25 3.03 -22.23 -6.95
CA THR A 25 3.83 -23.36 -6.49
C THR A 25 4.43 -23.10 -5.12
N GLU A 26 4.62 -24.13 -4.33
CA GLU A 26 5.22 -24.10 -3.00
C GLU A 26 6.61 -23.44 -3.01
N GLY A 27 7.00 -22.90 -1.88
CA GLY A 27 8.29 -22.23 -1.69
C GLY A 27 8.42 -20.90 -2.42
N ASN A 28 7.29 -20.31 -2.86
CA ASN A 28 7.31 -19.04 -3.58
C ASN A 28 6.35 -18.02 -3.00
N CYS A 29 6.82 -16.78 -2.95
CA CYS A 29 6.00 -15.62 -2.63
C CYS A 29 5.68 -14.85 -3.92
N TYR A 30 4.38 -14.70 -4.21
CA TYR A 30 3.85 -14.01 -5.39
C TYR A 30 3.30 -12.65 -4.99
N GLY A 31 3.94 -11.57 -5.44
CA GLY A 31 3.41 -10.21 -5.30
C GLY A 31 2.39 -9.93 -6.40
N LEU A 32 1.10 -9.82 -6.04
CA LEU A 32 0.04 -9.46 -6.98
C LEU A 32 -0.05 -7.93 -7.08
N ILE A 33 0.38 -7.39 -8.20
CA ILE A 33 0.41 -5.95 -8.47
C ILE A 33 -0.55 -5.56 -9.61
N GLY A 34 -0.91 -4.30 -9.68
CA GLY A 34 -1.81 -3.75 -10.71
C GLY A 34 -2.36 -2.41 -10.27
N ALA A 35 -2.87 -1.62 -11.21
CA ALA A 35 -3.46 -0.32 -10.94
C ALA A 35 -4.61 -0.39 -9.92
N ASN A 36 -4.91 0.73 -9.23
CA ASN A 36 -6.06 0.78 -8.34
C ASN A 36 -7.35 0.48 -9.09
N GLY A 37 -8.16 -0.40 -8.49
CA GLY A 37 -9.40 -0.88 -9.09
C GLY A 37 -9.19 -1.88 -10.24
N ALA A 38 -7.99 -2.38 -10.50
CA ALA A 38 -7.74 -3.44 -11.48
C ALA A 38 -8.38 -4.79 -11.09
N GLY A 39 -8.70 -4.97 -9.78
CA GLY A 39 -9.35 -6.18 -9.30
C GLY A 39 -8.46 -7.07 -8.42
N LYS A 40 -7.34 -6.56 -7.87
CA LYS A 40 -6.41 -7.34 -7.02
C LYS A 40 -7.11 -8.02 -5.85
N SER A 41 -7.76 -7.27 -4.96
CA SER A 41 -8.50 -7.82 -3.81
C SER A 41 -9.68 -8.71 -4.25
N THR A 42 -10.32 -8.39 -5.40
CA THR A 42 -11.36 -9.24 -5.97
C THR A 42 -10.80 -10.59 -6.42
N PHE A 43 -9.60 -10.58 -7.00
CA PHE A 43 -8.92 -11.82 -7.38
C PHE A 43 -8.54 -12.66 -6.15
N LEU A 44 -8.05 -12.02 -5.07
CA LEU A 44 -7.81 -12.74 -3.80
C LEU A 44 -9.09 -13.37 -3.23
N LYS A 45 -10.24 -12.68 -3.32
CA LYS A 45 -11.55 -13.22 -2.91
C LYS A 45 -12.00 -14.42 -3.74
N ILE A 46 -11.61 -14.48 -5.02
CA ILE A 46 -11.87 -15.66 -5.85
C ILE A 46 -10.93 -16.81 -5.44
N LEU A 47 -9.66 -16.51 -5.17
CA LEU A 47 -8.70 -17.51 -4.70
C LEU A 47 -9.10 -18.10 -3.34
N SER A 48 -9.69 -17.30 -2.45
CA SER A 48 -10.18 -17.74 -1.13
C SER A 48 -11.52 -18.48 -1.19
N GLY A 49 -12.23 -18.41 -2.32
CA GLY A 49 -13.59 -18.97 -2.44
C GLY A 49 -14.69 -18.06 -1.83
N GLU A 50 -14.37 -16.83 -1.39
CA GLU A 50 -15.36 -15.86 -0.92
C GLU A 50 -16.23 -15.31 -2.05
N LEU A 51 -15.71 -15.35 -3.28
CA LEU A 51 -16.39 -14.87 -4.47
C LEU A 51 -16.27 -15.88 -5.60
N ASP A 52 -17.40 -16.24 -6.21
CA ASP A 52 -17.43 -17.10 -7.38
C ASP A 52 -16.99 -16.36 -8.64
N SER A 53 -16.18 -17.01 -9.49
CA SER A 53 -15.87 -16.52 -10.84
C SER A 53 -17.05 -16.75 -11.78
N GLN A 54 -17.15 -15.93 -12.85
CA GLN A 54 -18.19 -16.15 -13.89
C GLN A 54 -17.86 -17.34 -14.79
N THR A 55 -16.59 -17.57 -15.06
CA THR A 55 -16.09 -18.72 -15.82
C THR A 55 -14.85 -19.27 -15.13
N GLY A 56 -14.51 -20.52 -15.44
CA GLY A 56 -13.36 -21.20 -14.90
C GLY A 56 -13.52 -21.64 -13.44
N HIS A 57 -12.44 -22.05 -12.83
CA HIS A 57 -12.44 -22.50 -11.44
C HIS A 57 -11.05 -22.35 -10.80
N VAL A 58 -11.05 -22.29 -9.47
CA VAL A 58 -9.86 -22.36 -8.63
C VAL A 58 -9.83 -23.72 -7.97
N SER A 59 -8.69 -24.39 -7.98
CA SER A 59 -8.51 -25.69 -7.33
C SER A 59 -7.33 -25.63 -6.36
N LEU A 60 -7.58 -26.09 -5.14
CA LEU A 60 -6.59 -26.31 -4.09
C LEU A 60 -6.24 -27.80 -4.03
N GLY A 61 -5.02 -28.16 -3.70
CA GLY A 61 -4.61 -29.54 -3.52
C GLY A 61 -5.42 -30.24 -2.43
N LYS A 62 -5.56 -31.56 -2.57
CA LYS A 62 -6.34 -32.35 -1.60
C LYS A 62 -5.65 -32.30 -0.23
N ASN A 63 -6.41 -31.91 0.80
CA ASN A 63 -5.96 -31.74 2.18
C ASN A 63 -5.01 -30.52 2.40
N GLU A 64 -4.86 -29.63 1.42
CA GLU A 64 -4.14 -28.37 1.63
C GLU A 64 -5.03 -27.33 2.31
N ARG A 65 -4.46 -26.57 3.23
CA ARG A 65 -5.12 -25.54 4.00
C ARG A 65 -4.79 -24.16 3.43
N LEU A 66 -5.82 -23.35 3.20
CA LEU A 66 -5.70 -21.98 2.76
C LEU A 66 -6.06 -21.04 3.90
N ALA A 67 -5.20 -20.06 4.19
CA ALA A 67 -5.46 -19.01 5.15
C ALA A 67 -5.51 -17.64 4.46
N VAL A 68 -6.36 -16.76 4.97
CA VAL A 68 -6.61 -15.43 4.43
C VAL A 68 -6.50 -14.40 5.54
N LEU A 69 -5.79 -13.30 5.32
CA LEU A 69 -5.77 -12.16 6.23
C LEU A 69 -7.15 -11.47 6.21
N LYS A 70 -7.86 -11.55 7.32
CA LYS A 70 -9.18 -10.92 7.49
C LYS A 70 -9.03 -9.43 7.79
N GLN A 71 -9.91 -8.61 7.21
CA GLN A 71 -9.88 -7.15 7.37
C GLN A 71 -10.88 -6.63 8.41
N ASP A 72 -11.78 -7.48 8.93
CA ASP A 72 -12.75 -7.09 9.96
C ASP A 72 -12.12 -7.17 11.35
N HIS A 73 -11.69 -6.02 11.84
CA HIS A 73 -11.01 -5.90 13.14
C HIS A 73 -11.95 -6.05 14.34
N TYR A 74 -13.25 -6.04 14.13
CA TYR A 74 -14.29 -6.10 15.17
C TYR A 74 -14.98 -7.47 15.27
N ALA A 75 -14.59 -8.43 14.42
CA ALA A 75 -15.26 -9.74 14.36
C ALA A 75 -15.12 -10.58 15.64
N TYR A 76 -14.14 -10.29 16.51
CA TYR A 76 -13.75 -11.14 17.64
C TYR A 76 -13.68 -10.38 18.98
N GLU A 77 -14.40 -9.27 19.16
CA GLU A 77 -14.24 -8.37 20.31
C GLU A 77 -14.37 -9.05 21.69
N ASP A 78 -15.26 -10.04 21.81
CA ASP A 78 -15.48 -10.76 23.07
C ASP A 78 -14.53 -11.92 23.33
N GLU A 79 -13.61 -12.20 22.43
CA GLU A 79 -12.75 -13.36 22.47
C GLU A 79 -11.35 -13.04 23.03
N ARG A 80 -10.71 -14.07 23.63
CA ARG A 80 -9.33 -14.00 24.11
C ARG A 80 -8.37 -13.91 22.94
N VAL A 81 -7.35 -13.06 23.01
CA VAL A 81 -6.38 -12.81 21.96
C VAL A 81 -5.70 -14.10 21.48
N LEU A 82 -5.21 -14.97 22.38
CA LEU A 82 -4.63 -16.27 22.01
C LEU A 82 -5.63 -17.16 21.26
N ASP A 83 -6.89 -17.23 21.71
CA ASP A 83 -7.92 -18.04 21.07
C ASP A 83 -8.19 -17.56 19.62
N VAL A 84 -8.18 -16.24 19.40
CA VAL A 84 -8.34 -15.66 18.06
C VAL A 84 -7.21 -16.11 17.15
N VAL A 85 -5.97 -16.12 17.60
CA VAL A 85 -4.84 -16.60 16.79
C VAL A 85 -4.98 -18.09 16.46
N ILE A 86 -5.30 -18.94 17.46
CA ILE A 86 -5.45 -20.39 17.27
C ILE A 86 -6.60 -20.72 16.29
N LYS A 87 -7.65 -19.90 16.23
CA LYS A 87 -8.72 -20.01 15.24
C LYS A 87 -8.25 -19.89 13.79
N GLY A 88 -7.03 -19.42 13.54
CA GLY A 88 -6.38 -19.51 12.23
C GLY A 88 -6.29 -20.94 11.72
N HIS A 89 -6.31 -21.94 12.60
CA HIS A 89 -6.47 -23.35 12.28
C HIS A 89 -7.81 -23.86 12.85
N GLU A 90 -8.91 -23.62 12.12
CA GLU A 90 -10.29 -23.91 12.57
C GLU A 90 -10.45 -25.30 13.15
N ARG A 91 -9.96 -26.33 12.45
CA ARG A 91 -10.10 -27.72 12.91
C ARG A 91 -9.37 -27.98 14.23
N LEU A 92 -8.18 -27.43 14.41
CA LEU A 92 -7.45 -27.55 15.69
C LEU A 92 -8.24 -26.90 16.82
N TYR A 93 -8.78 -25.69 16.60
CA TYR A 93 -9.57 -24.97 17.59
C TYR A 93 -10.86 -25.73 17.97
N GLU A 94 -11.58 -26.30 16.98
CA GLU A 94 -12.76 -27.15 17.23
C GLU A 94 -12.40 -28.36 18.08
N VAL A 95 -11.32 -29.08 17.74
CA VAL A 95 -10.84 -30.25 18.50
C VAL A 95 -10.46 -29.86 19.93
N MET A 96 -9.80 -28.71 20.14
CA MET A 96 -9.51 -28.20 21.47
C MET A 96 -10.78 -27.99 22.30
N LYS A 97 -11.78 -27.32 21.71
CA LYS A 97 -13.04 -27.03 22.43
C LYS A 97 -13.87 -28.28 22.69
N GLU A 98 -14.01 -29.16 21.70
CA GLU A 98 -14.76 -30.42 21.86
C GLU A 98 -14.11 -31.30 22.94
N LYS A 99 -12.79 -31.37 22.95
CA LYS A 99 -12.03 -32.12 23.94
C LYS A 99 -12.25 -31.56 25.35
N ASP A 100 -12.16 -30.23 25.52
CA ASP A 100 -12.38 -29.58 26.81
C ASP A 100 -13.82 -29.78 27.30
N GLU A 101 -14.81 -29.66 26.41
CA GLU A 101 -16.23 -29.92 26.74
C GLU A 101 -16.47 -31.34 27.18
N ILE A 102 -15.86 -32.35 26.51
CA ILE A 102 -16.00 -33.76 26.89
C ILE A 102 -15.39 -34.01 28.29
N TYR A 103 -14.20 -33.47 28.57
CA TYR A 103 -13.57 -33.66 29.87
C TYR A 103 -14.25 -32.92 31.01
N MET A 104 -15.02 -31.86 30.72
CA MET A 104 -15.81 -31.12 31.72
C MET A 104 -17.18 -31.75 32.03
N LYS A 105 -17.59 -32.80 31.29
CA LYS A 105 -18.87 -33.47 31.55
C LYS A 105 -18.91 -34.13 32.93
N PRO A 106 -19.94 -33.89 33.74
CA PRO A 106 -20.10 -34.55 35.05
C PRO A 106 -20.34 -36.06 34.92
N ASP A 107 -21.01 -36.46 33.83
CA ASP A 107 -21.39 -37.86 33.53
C ASP A 107 -20.55 -38.36 32.34
N PHE A 108 -19.27 -38.59 32.58
CA PHE A 108 -18.34 -39.09 31.54
C PHE A 108 -18.67 -40.53 31.19
N SER A 109 -19.13 -40.79 29.97
CA SER A 109 -19.51 -42.11 29.48
C SER A 109 -18.35 -42.84 28.77
N ASP A 110 -18.52 -44.15 28.52
CA ASP A 110 -17.55 -44.93 27.73
C ASP A 110 -17.47 -44.40 26.30
N GLU A 111 -18.56 -43.89 25.72
CA GLU A 111 -18.59 -43.22 24.41
C GLU A 111 -17.78 -41.92 24.42
N ASP A 112 -17.89 -41.12 25.48
CA ASP A 112 -17.08 -39.93 25.67
C ASP A 112 -15.58 -40.27 25.76
N GLY A 113 -15.25 -41.40 26.41
CA GLY A 113 -13.88 -41.91 26.48
C GLY A 113 -13.30 -42.26 25.12
N ILE A 114 -14.07 -42.95 24.27
CA ILE A 114 -13.67 -43.27 22.88
C ILE A 114 -13.46 -41.99 22.07
N ARG A 115 -14.43 -41.08 22.13
CA ARG A 115 -14.37 -39.78 21.41
C ARG A 115 -13.20 -38.93 21.87
N ALA A 116 -12.94 -38.84 23.18
CA ALA A 116 -11.79 -38.14 23.72
C ALA A 116 -10.47 -38.73 23.21
N ALA A 117 -10.33 -40.04 23.11
CA ALA A 117 -9.14 -40.69 22.59
C ALA A 117 -8.91 -40.40 21.09
N GLU A 118 -9.99 -40.38 20.29
CA GLU A 118 -9.91 -39.94 18.88
C GLU A 118 -9.44 -38.51 18.75
N LEU A 119 -10.03 -37.59 19.53
CA LEU A 119 -9.67 -36.16 19.54
C LEU A 119 -8.24 -35.92 20.02
N GLU A 120 -7.76 -36.70 21.00
CA GLU A 120 -6.34 -36.61 21.43
C GLU A 120 -5.38 -37.01 20.31
N GLY A 121 -5.74 -38.05 19.52
CA GLY A 121 -4.97 -38.45 18.33
C GLY A 121 -4.93 -37.35 17.29
N GLU A 122 -6.08 -36.79 16.93
CA GLU A 122 -6.19 -35.69 15.96
C GLU A 122 -5.49 -34.42 16.45
N PHE A 123 -5.63 -34.10 17.75
CA PHE A 123 -4.95 -32.96 18.38
C PHE A 123 -3.42 -33.11 18.33
N ALA A 124 -2.90 -34.29 18.58
CA ALA A 124 -1.47 -34.57 18.50
C ALA A 124 -0.93 -34.47 17.05
N GLU A 125 -1.69 -34.96 16.06
CA GLU A 125 -1.32 -34.86 14.65
C GLU A 125 -1.23 -33.39 14.17
N MET A 126 -2.08 -32.51 14.71
CA MET A 126 -2.07 -31.08 14.42
C MET A 126 -1.11 -30.26 15.30
N ASN A 127 -0.20 -30.88 16.05
CA ASN A 127 0.72 -30.23 17.00
C ASN A 127 0.01 -29.39 18.07
N GLY A 128 -1.20 -29.79 18.48
CA GLY A 128 -2.06 -29.02 19.37
C GLY A 128 -1.46 -28.70 20.75
N TRP A 129 -0.54 -29.52 21.26
CA TRP A 129 0.16 -29.29 22.52
C TRP A 129 1.00 -28.02 22.54
N ASN A 130 1.46 -27.54 21.38
CA ASN A 130 2.25 -26.34 21.23
C ASN A 130 1.41 -25.13 20.79
N ALA A 131 0.11 -25.29 20.52
CA ALA A 131 -0.74 -24.28 19.91
C ALA A 131 -0.71 -22.91 20.63
N GLU A 132 -0.81 -22.90 21.98
CA GLU A 132 -0.73 -21.64 22.74
C GLU A 132 0.67 -21.02 22.70
N ALA A 133 1.73 -21.85 22.73
CA ALA A 133 3.10 -21.36 22.64
C ALA A 133 3.40 -20.79 21.26
N ASP A 134 2.95 -21.45 20.19
CA ASP A 134 3.13 -21.01 18.81
C ASP A 134 2.34 -19.70 18.55
N ALA A 135 1.10 -19.61 19.05
CA ALA A 135 0.31 -18.38 18.99
C ALA A 135 0.99 -17.22 19.76
N ALA A 136 1.51 -17.48 20.96
CA ALA A 136 2.23 -16.48 21.75
C ALA A 136 3.52 -16.01 21.08
N ASN A 137 4.24 -16.92 20.38
CA ASN A 137 5.44 -16.58 19.61
C ASN A 137 5.12 -15.65 18.43
N LEU A 138 4.05 -15.93 17.68
CA LEU A 138 3.60 -15.06 16.58
C LEU A 138 3.20 -13.67 17.08
N LEU A 139 2.43 -13.59 18.17
CA LEU A 139 2.03 -12.33 18.80
C LEU A 139 3.24 -11.51 19.27
N SER A 140 4.16 -12.17 19.97
CA SER A 140 5.38 -11.52 20.48
C SER A 140 6.28 -11.04 19.34
N GLY A 141 6.38 -11.82 18.25
CA GLY A 141 7.12 -11.45 17.05
C GLY A 141 6.54 -10.20 16.38
N LEU A 142 5.22 -10.06 16.37
CA LEU A 142 4.52 -8.85 15.87
C LEU A 142 4.50 -7.70 16.89
N GLY A 143 5.18 -7.84 18.03
CA GLY A 143 5.30 -6.80 19.04
C GLY A 143 4.07 -6.63 19.94
N ILE A 144 3.25 -7.67 20.10
CA ILE A 144 2.16 -7.71 21.11
C ILE A 144 2.74 -8.17 22.43
N ASP A 145 2.62 -7.32 23.45
CA ASP A 145 3.13 -7.62 24.80
C ASP A 145 2.46 -8.87 25.39
N PRO A 146 3.21 -9.80 26.01
CA PRO A 146 2.67 -11.00 26.63
C PRO A 146 1.54 -10.76 27.65
N THR A 147 1.49 -9.59 28.29
CA THR A 147 0.41 -9.22 29.22
C THR A 147 -0.95 -9.02 28.53
N LEU A 148 -0.95 -8.86 27.21
CA LEU A 148 -2.15 -8.69 26.40
C LEU A 148 -2.69 -10.02 25.85
N HIS A 149 -1.91 -11.10 25.88
CA HIS A 149 -2.26 -12.38 25.25
C HIS A 149 -3.52 -13.02 25.85
N ASP A 150 -3.74 -12.82 27.15
CA ASP A 150 -4.91 -13.35 27.87
C ASP A 150 -6.10 -12.38 27.93
N LYS A 151 -5.95 -11.18 27.38
CA LYS A 151 -7.02 -10.19 27.34
C LYS A 151 -8.01 -10.46 26.23
N LYS A 152 -9.16 -9.78 26.28
CA LYS A 152 -10.12 -9.77 25.19
C LYS A 152 -9.67 -8.83 24.08
N MET A 153 -10.04 -9.13 22.83
CA MET A 153 -9.79 -8.27 21.67
C MET A 153 -10.33 -6.85 21.86
N ALA A 154 -11.47 -6.67 22.54
CA ALA A 154 -12.05 -5.35 22.83
C ALA A 154 -11.13 -4.43 23.64
N GLU A 155 -10.18 -4.99 24.42
CA GLU A 155 -9.25 -4.25 25.25
C GLU A 155 -8.00 -3.77 24.50
N LEU A 156 -7.83 -4.21 23.23
CA LEU A 156 -6.70 -3.88 22.38
C LEU A 156 -6.96 -2.61 21.57
N GLU A 157 -5.91 -1.88 21.26
CA GLU A 157 -5.95 -0.80 20.29
C GLU A 157 -6.11 -1.33 18.86
N ASN A 158 -6.58 -0.50 17.93
CA ASN A 158 -6.86 -0.93 16.55
C ASN A 158 -5.64 -1.51 15.82
N ASN A 159 -4.46 -0.90 15.99
CA ASN A 159 -3.21 -1.40 15.43
C ASN A 159 -2.81 -2.77 16.00
N GLN A 160 -3.06 -3.00 17.31
CA GLN A 160 -2.83 -4.29 17.95
C GLN A 160 -3.80 -5.36 17.44
N LYS A 161 -5.09 -5.01 17.22
CA LYS A 161 -6.08 -5.92 16.62
C LYS A 161 -5.64 -6.38 15.22
N ILE A 162 -5.10 -5.47 14.40
CA ILE A 162 -4.56 -5.81 13.07
C ILE A 162 -3.45 -6.85 13.20
N LYS A 163 -2.49 -6.65 14.11
CA LYS A 163 -1.39 -7.58 14.37
C LYS A 163 -1.89 -8.97 14.82
N VAL A 164 -2.95 -9.02 15.64
CA VAL A 164 -3.58 -10.29 16.08
C VAL A 164 -4.21 -11.02 14.89
N LEU A 165 -4.93 -10.33 14.01
CA LEU A 165 -5.52 -10.95 12.81
C LEU A 165 -4.44 -11.42 11.82
N LEU A 166 -3.34 -10.71 11.73
CA LEU A 166 -2.20 -11.16 10.96
C LEU A 166 -1.62 -12.44 11.57
N ALA A 167 -1.37 -12.47 12.89
CA ALA A 167 -0.94 -13.69 13.59
C ALA A 167 -1.90 -14.86 13.37
N GLN A 168 -3.22 -14.62 13.38
CA GLN A 168 -4.25 -15.62 13.05
C GLN A 168 -4.04 -16.21 11.65
N SER A 169 -3.77 -15.38 10.64
CA SER A 169 -3.56 -15.86 9.27
C SER A 169 -2.28 -16.67 9.10
N LEU A 170 -1.24 -16.39 9.90
CA LEU A 170 0.05 -17.08 9.88
C LEU A 170 0.04 -18.39 10.68
N PHE A 171 -0.94 -18.55 11.59
CA PHE A 171 -0.96 -19.65 12.54
C PHE A 171 -1.10 -21.04 11.90
N GLY A 172 -0.29 -21.97 12.36
CA GLY A 172 -0.32 -23.37 11.95
C GLY A 172 0.23 -23.63 10.54
N GLU A 173 1.03 -22.73 9.99
CA GLU A 173 1.76 -22.90 8.71
C GLU A 173 0.84 -23.37 7.54
N PRO A 174 -0.10 -22.50 7.09
CA PRO A 174 -1.01 -22.87 6.00
C PRO A 174 -0.26 -23.19 4.70
N ASP A 175 -0.75 -24.14 3.90
CA ASP A 175 -0.17 -24.50 2.61
C ASP A 175 -0.25 -23.36 1.58
N VAL A 176 -1.29 -22.52 1.71
CA VAL A 176 -1.48 -21.31 0.90
C VAL A 176 -1.89 -20.16 1.81
N LEU A 177 -1.14 -19.07 1.74
CA LEU A 177 -1.37 -17.85 2.52
C LEU A 177 -1.73 -16.69 1.59
N LEU A 178 -2.91 -16.09 1.80
CA LEU A 178 -3.38 -14.92 1.06
C LEU A 178 -3.35 -13.69 1.96
N LEU A 179 -2.54 -12.69 1.58
CA LEU A 179 -2.35 -11.45 2.32
C LEU A 179 -2.76 -10.25 1.47
N ASP A 180 -3.78 -9.50 1.92
CA ASP A 180 -4.19 -8.24 1.29
C ASP A 180 -3.73 -7.07 2.16
N GLU A 181 -2.72 -6.31 1.71
CA GLU A 181 -2.10 -5.17 2.39
C GLU A 181 -1.63 -5.48 3.83
N PRO A 182 -0.79 -6.52 4.05
CA PRO A 182 -0.42 -6.97 5.40
C PRO A 182 0.44 -5.98 6.18
N THR A 183 1.07 -5.02 5.51
CA THR A 183 1.94 -3.99 6.13
C THR A 183 1.15 -2.80 6.67
N ASN A 184 -0.13 -2.65 6.29
CA ASN A 184 -0.95 -1.53 6.74
C ASN A 184 -1.20 -1.57 8.26
N GLY A 185 -0.87 -0.48 8.94
CA GLY A 185 -1.03 -0.34 10.39
C GLY A 185 0.03 -1.07 11.22
N LEU A 186 1.07 -1.64 10.60
CA LEU A 186 2.22 -2.21 11.29
C LEU A 186 3.31 -1.15 11.48
N ASP A 187 4.01 -1.23 12.61
CA ASP A 187 5.27 -0.52 12.81
C ASP A 187 6.44 -1.24 12.11
N ILE A 188 7.57 -0.54 11.96
CA ILE A 188 8.72 -1.08 11.24
C ILE A 188 9.28 -2.37 11.85
N PRO A 189 9.40 -2.51 13.18
CA PRO A 189 9.81 -3.78 13.77
C PRO A 189 8.90 -4.95 13.39
N ALA A 190 7.57 -4.74 13.39
CA ALA A 190 6.62 -5.76 13.00
C ALA A 190 6.69 -6.08 11.48
N ILE A 191 6.91 -5.07 10.62
CA ILE A 191 7.13 -5.29 9.18
C ILE A 191 8.40 -6.11 8.96
N SER A 192 9.51 -5.75 9.59
CA SER A 192 10.78 -6.49 9.46
C SER A 192 10.66 -7.94 9.96
N TRP A 193 9.96 -8.15 11.05
CA TRP A 193 9.67 -9.50 11.53
C TRP A 193 8.81 -10.30 10.54
N LEU A 194 7.78 -9.66 9.95
CA LEU A 194 6.93 -10.30 8.95
C LEU A 194 7.73 -10.65 7.68
N GLU A 195 8.62 -9.77 7.23
CA GLU A 195 9.52 -10.05 6.10
C GLU A 195 10.38 -11.28 6.39
N ASP A 196 11.05 -11.34 7.54
CA ASP A 196 11.86 -12.48 7.96
C ASP A 196 11.03 -13.77 8.05
N PHE A 197 9.79 -13.68 8.55
CA PHE A 197 8.87 -14.82 8.61
C PHE A 197 8.52 -15.33 7.22
N LEU A 198 8.13 -14.44 6.29
CA LEU A 198 7.71 -14.82 4.93
C LEU A 198 8.88 -15.30 4.05
N ILE A 199 10.09 -14.79 4.25
CA ILE A 199 11.31 -15.27 3.56
C ILE A 199 11.60 -16.73 3.93
N ASN A 200 11.35 -17.10 5.19
CA ASN A 200 11.57 -18.45 5.69
C ASN A 200 10.33 -19.36 5.60
N PHE A 201 9.25 -18.89 4.98
CA PHE A 201 8.00 -19.63 4.85
C PHE A 201 8.07 -20.58 3.65
N ASP A 202 8.04 -21.89 3.92
CA ASP A 202 8.27 -22.94 2.90
C ASP A 202 7.09 -23.13 1.93
N ASN A 203 5.89 -22.64 2.26
CA ASN A 203 4.67 -22.83 1.49
C ASN A 203 4.39 -21.68 0.51
N THR A 204 3.21 -21.67 -0.10
CA THR A 204 2.84 -20.67 -1.10
C THR A 204 2.30 -19.40 -0.44
N VAL A 205 2.85 -18.25 -0.78
CA VAL A 205 2.32 -16.93 -0.36
C VAL A 205 1.85 -16.15 -1.58
N ILE A 206 0.67 -15.54 -1.48
CA ILE A 206 0.17 -14.56 -2.45
C ILE A 206 -0.14 -13.29 -1.70
N VAL A 207 0.60 -12.22 -2.00
CA VAL A 207 0.48 -10.94 -1.29
C VAL A 207 0.13 -9.80 -2.25
N VAL A 208 -0.82 -8.97 -1.84
CA VAL A 208 -1.06 -7.65 -2.41
C VAL A 208 -0.45 -6.64 -1.45
N SER A 209 0.42 -5.77 -1.92
CA SER A 209 0.96 -4.67 -1.13
C SER A 209 1.29 -3.47 -2.01
N HIS A 210 1.21 -2.30 -1.43
CA HIS A 210 1.68 -1.04 -1.99
C HIS A 210 3.05 -0.62 -1.45
N ASP A 211 3.63 -1.42 -0.57
CA ASP A 211 4.99 -1.24 -0.05
C ASP A 211 6.02 -1.93 -0.96
N ARG A 212 6.84 -1.12 -1.64
CA ARG A 212 7.88 -1.62 -2.55
C ARG A 212 9.00 -2.34 -1.84
N HIS A 213 9.42 -1.83 -0.69
CA HIS A 213 10.48 -2.43 0.10
C HIS A 213 10.07 -3.85 0.50
N PHE A 214 8.87 -3.98 1.03
CA PHE A 214 8.29 -5.26 1.40
C PHE A 214 8.22 -6.23 0.20
N LEU A 215 7.67 -5.77 -0.96
CA LEU A 215 7.60 -6.61 -2.16
C LEU A 215 8.98 -7.02 -2.69
N ASN A 216 10.00 -6.16 -2.56
CA ASN A 216 11.36 -6.47 -2.97
C ASN A 216 12.02 -7.52 -2.08
N ASN A 217 11.75 -7.49 -0.78
CA ASN A 217 12.35 -8.38 0.19
C ASN A 217 11.72 -9.77 0.18
N VAL A 218 10.38 -9.85 0.09
CA VAL A 218 9.67 -11.12 0.27
C VAL A 218 9.29 -11.83 -1.04
N CYS A 219 9.07 -11.09 -2.16
CA CYS A 219 8.55 -11.71 -3.37
C CYS A 219 9.63 -12.38 -4.22
N THR A 220 9.39 -13.64 -4.59
CA THR A 220 10.17 -14.39 -5.59
C THR A 220 9.60 -14.24 -6.99
N HIS A 221 8.31 -13.90 -7.09
CA HIS A 221 7.57 -13.73 -8.33
C HIS A 221 6.64 -12.53 -8.25
N ILE A 222 6.44 -11.86 -9.39
CA ILE A 222 5.44 -10.79 -9.52
C ILE A 222 4.35 -11.23 -10.49
N ALA A 223 3.11 -11.26 -10.00
CA ALA A 223 1.90 -11.48 -10.78
C ALA A 223 1.29 -10.12 -11.14
N ASP A 224 1.50 -9.68 -12.37
CA ASP A 224 1.12 -8.37 -12.88
C ASP A 224 -0.28 -8.41 -13.51
N LEU A 225 -1.27 -7.78 -12.86
CA LEU A 225 -2.62 -7.62 -13.36
C LEU A 225 -2.73 -6.32 -14.16
N ASP A 226 -2.68 -6.43 -15.49
CA ASP A 226 -2.80 -5.29 -16.40
C ASP A 226 -3.73 -5.65 -17.59
N PHE A 227 -4.62 -4.72 -18.00
CA PHE A 227 -5.63 -4.90 -19.05
C PHE A 227 -6.48 -6.17 -18.92
N GLY A 228 -6.81 -6.55 -17.69
CA GLY A 228 -7.63 -7.72 -17.40
C GLY A 228 -6.93 -9.06 -17.61
N LYS A 229 -5.61 -9.07 -17.75
CA LYS A 229 -4.79 -10.28 -17.82
C LYS A 229 -3.78 -10.29 -16.69
N ILE A 230 -3.43 -11.47 -16.22
CA ILE A 230 -2.38 -11.63 -15.21
C ILE A 230 -1.19 -12.34 -15.86
N LYS A 231 -0.02 -11.70 -15.76
CA LYS A 231 1.26 -12.27 -16.20
C LYS A 231 2.18 -12.45 -15.01
N VAL A 232 2.79 -13.62 -14.90
CA VAL A 232 3.75 -13.92 -13.84
C VAL A 232 5.17 -13.72 -14.36
N TYR A 233 5.96 -13.00 -13.58
CA TYR A 233 7.38 -12.74 -13.81
C TYR A 233 8.19 -13.33 -12.65
N VAL A 234 9.30 -13.97 -12.97
CA VAL A 234 10.25 -14.48 -11.96
C VAL A 234 11.14 -13.32 -11.52
N GLY A 235 11.25 -13.10 -10.22
CA GLY A 235 12.02 -12.02 -9.62
C GLY A 235 11.15 -11.12 -8.75
N ASN A 236 11.79 -10.17 -8.05
CA ASN A 236 11.14 -9.21 -7.17
C ASN A 236 10.56 -8.00 -7.95
N TYR A 237 10.00 -7.04 -7.21
CA TYR A 237 9.36 -5.86 -7.80
C TYR A 237 10.30 -5.03 -8.67
N ASP A 238 11.53 -4.77 -8.22
CA ASP A 238 12.50 -3.95 -8.95
C ASP A 238 12.93 -4.62 -10.26
N PHE A 239 13.15 -5.94 -10.24
CA PHE A 239 13.46 -6.69 -11.46
C PHE A 239 12.29 -6.64 -12.46
N TRP A 240 11.06 -6.82 -11.98
CA TRP A 240 9.86 -6.67 -12.81
C TRP A 240 9.77 -5.25 -13.39
N TYR A 241 9.96 -4.21 -12.55
CA TYR A 241 9.86 -2.82 -12.97
C TYR A 241 10.87 -2.48 -14.07
N GLN A 242 12.14 -2.81 -13.87
CA GLN A 242 13.20 -2.60 -14.87
C GLN A 242 12.93 -3.37 -16.16
N SER A 243 12.50 -4.63 -16.06
CA SER A 243 12.19 -5.48 -17.21
C SER A 243 11.00 -4.96 -18.01
N SER A 244 9.94 -4.48 -17.33
CA SER A 244 8.74 -3.92 -17.96
C SER A 244 9.05 -2.61 -18.69
N GLN A 245 9.84 -1.72 -18.09
CA GLN A 245 10.30 -0.47 -18.71
C GLN A 245 11.17 -0.74 -19.96
N LEU A 246 12.09 -1.69 -19.86
CA LEU A 246 12.93 -2.07 -20.99
C LEU A 246 12.10 -2.67 -22.14
N ALA A 247 11.16 -3.57 -21.83
CA ALA A 247 10.29 -4.18 -22.83
C ALA A 247 9.43 -3.12 -23.54
N GLN A 248 8.86 -2.16 -22.80
CA GLN A 248 8.08 -1.05 -23.36
C GLN A 248 8.92 -0.17 -24.29
N LYS A 249 10.14 0.19 -23.85
CA LYS A 249 11.07 0.97 -24.68
C LYS A 249 11.45 0.24 -25.96
N MET A 250 11.79 -1.05 -25.89
CA MET A 250 12.11 -1.87 -27.05
C MET A 250 10.95 -1.96 -28.05
N ALA A 251 9.72 -2.15 -27.54
CA ALA A 251 8.52 -2.21 -28.37
C ALA A 251 8.26 -0.87 -29.07
N GLN A 252 8.42 0.28 -28.38
CA GLN A 252 8.31 1.61 -28.97
C GLN A 252 9.35 1.84 -30.06
N GLU A 253 10.62 1.46 -29.83
CA GLU A 253 11.68 1.58 -30.83
C GLU A 253 11.44 0.69 -32.07
N GLN A 254 10.90 -0.52 -31.85
CA GLN A 254 10.52 -1.42 -32.95
C GLN A 254 9.38 -0.85 -33.78
N ASN A 255 8.33 -0.32 -33.14
CA ASN A 255 7.22 0.32 -33.84
C ASN A 255 7.68 1.54 -34.62
N LYS A 256 8.51 2.39 -34.04
CA LYS A 256 9.09 3.54 -34.74
C LYS A 256 9.85 3.10 -36.01
N LYS A 257 10.67 2.05 -35.95
CA LYS A 257 11.35 1.49 -37.13
C LYS A 257 10.36 0.93 -38.17
N LYS A 258 9.28 0.27 -37.72
CA LYS A 258 8.22 -0.23 -38.60
C LYS A 258 7.47 0.93 -39.27
N GLU A 259 7.14 2.02 -38.55
CA GLU A 259 6.50 3.23 -39.09
C GLU A 259 7.40 3.94 -40.12
N GLU A 260 8.69 4.12 -39.83
CA GLU A 260 9.64 4.69 -40.77
C GLU A 260 9.69 3.87 -42.09
N LYS A 261 9.73 2.54 -41.95
CA LYS A 261 9.72 1.64 -43.11
C LYS A 261 8.39 1.66 -43.88
N MET A 262 7.26 1.75 -43.16
CA MET A 262 5.94 1.94 -43.80
C MET A 262 5.91 3.23 -44.62
N LYS A 263 6.41 4.33 -44.07
CA LYS A 263 6.49 5.62 -44.76
C LYS A 263 7.37 5.56 -46.01
N GLU A 264 8.56 4.96 -45.93
CA GLU A 264 9.42 4.75 -47.10
C GLU A 264 8.72 3.94 -48.20
N LEU A 265 8.02 2.86 -47.83
CA LEU A 265 7.28 2.04 -48.77
C LEU A 265 6.10 2.80 -49.42
N GLN A 266 5.35 3.58 -48.62
CA GLN A 266 4.26 4.44 -49.08
C GLN A 266 4.77 5.50 -50.06
N ASP A 267 5.85 6.20 -49.72
CA ASP A 267 6.48 7.21 -50.59
C ASP A 267 6.96 6.60 -51.90
N PHE A 268 7.54 5.41 -51.86
CA PHE A 268 7.97 4.70 -53.09
C PHE A 268 6.77 4.31 -53.94
N ILE A 269 5.71 3.75 -53.36
CA ILE A 269 4.49 3.37 -54.06
C ILE A 269 3.83 4.61 -54.68
N ALA A 270 3.74 5.72 -53.96
CA ALA A 270 3.15 6.97 -54.46
C ALA A 270 3.92 7.52 -55.66
N ARG A 271 5.27 7.48 -55.64
CA ARG A 271 6.11 8.00 -56.74
C ARG A 271 6.10 7.11 -57.98
N PHE A 272 5.95 5.79 -57.85
CA PHE A 272 6.20 4.85 -58.94
C PHE A 272 4.97 3.99 -59.34
N SER A 273 3.81 4.16 -58.71
CA SER A 273 2.59 3.41 -59.05
C SER A 273 2.10 3.62 -60.50
N ALA A 274 2.28 4.81 -61.04
CA ALA A 274 1.88 5.15 -62.40
C ALA A 274 2.96 4.83 -63.47
N ASN A 275 4.15 4.38 -63.09
CA ASN A 275 5.26 4.14 -64.02
C ASN A 275 5.28 2.67 -64.48
N ALA A 276 5.00 2.42 -65.76
CA ALA A 276 4.88 1.08 -66.35
C ALA A 276 6.14 0.21 -66.14
N SER A 277 7.36 0.79 -66.16
CA SER A 277 8.61 0.04 -65.96
C SER A 277 8.86 -0.37 -64.52
N LYS A 278 8.28 0.32 -63.54
CA LYS A 278 8.42 0.06 -62.08
C LYS A 278 7.19 -0.50 -61.41
N SER A 279 6.09 -0.72 -62.17
CA SER A 279 4.81 -1.22 -61.66
C SER A 279 4.95 -2.55 -60.86
N LYS A 280 5.77 -3.49 -61.37
CA LYS A 280 6.03 -4.76 -60.65
C LYS A 280 6.72 -4.54 -59.29
N GLN A 281 7.63 -3.56 -59.22
CA GLN A 281 8.30 -3.21 -57.98
C GLN A 281 7.35 -2.51 -56.98
N ALA A 282 6.50 -1.61 -57.49
CA ALA A 282 5.48 -0.96 -56.67
C ALA A 282 4.47 -1.97 -56.09
N THR A 283 4.03 -2.96 -56.88
CA THR A 283 3.17 -4.06 -56.41
C THR A 283 3.85 -4.94 -55.36
N SER A 284 5.13 -5.26 -55.56
CA SER A 284 5.91 -6.01 -54.57
C SER A 284 6.03 -5.25 -53.23
N ARG A 285 6.28 -3.94 -53.30
CA ARG A 285 6.38 -3.07 -52.14
C ARG A 285 5.01 -2.89 -51.44
N LYS A 286 3.92 -2.85 -52.20
CA LYS A 286 2.58 -2.84 -51.62
C LYS A 286 2.30 -4.11 -50.81
N LYS A 287 2.67 -5.28 -51.32
CA LYS A 287 2.58 -6.54 -50.56
C LYS A 287 3.48 -6.58 -49.30
N GLN A 288 4.62 -5.89 -49.35
CA GLN A 288 5.47 -5.75 -48.17
C GLN A 288 4.85 -4.82 -47.14
N LEU A 289 4.22 -3.72 -47.55
CA LEU A 289 3.52 -2.79 -46.67
C LEU A 289 2.33 -3.48 -45.96
N GLU A 290 1.55 -4.30 -46.69
CA GLU A 290 0.42 -5.07 -46.18
C GLU A 290 0.81 -6.13 -45.14
N LYS A 291 2.09 -6.52 -45.11
CA LYS A 291 2.65 -7.49 -44.13
C LYS A 291 3.26 -6.85 -42.89
N ILE A 292 3.43 -5.52 -42.87
CA ILE A 292 3.96 -4.83 -41.73
C ILE A 292 2.79 -4.55 -40.79
N GLU A 293 2.71 -5.31 -39.71
CA GLU A 293 1.83 -5.05 -38.56
C GLU A 293 2.60 -4.29 -37.51
N LEU A 294 2.05 -3.17 -37.06
CA LEU A 294 2.54 -2.50 -35.86
C LEU A 294 2.14 -3.34 -34.67
N ASP A 295 3.07 -3.54 -33.74
CA ASP A 295 2.72 -4.17 -32.49
C ASP A 295 1.74 -3.24 -31.76
N ASP A 296 0.62 -3.79 -31.31
CA ASP A 296 -0.34 -3.06 -30.47
C ASP A 296 0.31 -2.85 -29.09
N ILE A 297 1.09 -1.78 -28.99
CA ILE A 297 1.67 -1.35 -27.70
C ILE A 297 0.55 -0.66 -26.97
N GLN A 298 -0.23 -1.44 -26.21
CA GLN A 298 -1.13 -0.84 -25.26
C GLN A 298 -0.26 -0.14 -24.19
N PRO A 299 -0.38 1.19 -24.05
CA PRO A 299 0.27 1.86 -22.93
C PRO A 299 -0.26 1.23 -21.65
N SER A 300 0.61 0.89 -20.70
CA SER A 300 0.18 0.29 -19.43
C SER A 300 -1.06 1.02 -18.88
N SER A 301 -1.99 0.30 -18.28
CA SER A 301 -3.14 0.91 -17.60
C SER A 301 -2.71 1.75 -16.39
N ARG A 302 -1.46 1.59 -15.97
CA ARG A 302 -0.85 2.37 -14.90
C ARG A 302 -0.62 3.80 -15.34
N ARG A 303 -1.15 4.72 -14.56
CA ARG A 303 -1.01 6.15 -14.79
C ARG A 303 -0.39 6.78 -13.56
N TYR A 304 0.64 7.59 -13.78
CA TYR A 304 1.30 8.35 -12.72
C TYR A 304 0.70 9.75 -12.64
N PRO A 305 0.19 10.19 -11.48
CA PRO A 305 -0.20 11.59 -11.32
C PRO A 305 1.04 12.48 -11.40
N PHE A 306 0.86 13.70 -11.87
CA PHE A 306 1.95 14.67 -11.91
C PHE A 306 2.01 15.43 -10.59
N VAL A 307 2.96 15.07 -9.73
CA VAL A 307 3.20 15.74 -8.44
C VAL A 307 4.48 16.56 -8.53
N LYS A 308 4.36 17.88 -8.35
CA LYS A 308 5.51 18.79 -8.30
C LYS A 308 5.19 19.98 -7.42
N PHE A 309 5.88 20.08 -6.30
CA PHE A 309 5.79 21.23 -5.41
C PHE A 309 6.82 22.29 -5.81
N THR A 310 6.37 23.53 -6.00
CA THR A 310 7.23 24.65 -6.39
C THR A 310 6.99 25.79 -5.42
N PRO A 311 7.94 26.11 -4.54
CA PRO A 311 7.76 27.20 -3.59
C PRO A 311 7.79 28.55 -4.32
N GLU A 312 6.93 29.49 -3.89
CA GLU A 312 6.90 30.84 -4.42
C GLU A 312 8.17 31.62 -4.05
N ARG A 313 8.72 31.34 -2.86
CA ARG A 313 9.94 32.01 -2.35
C ARG A 313 10.83 31.02 -1.59
N GLU A 314 12.12 31.32 -1.53
CA GLU A 314 13.07 30.56 -0.73
C GLU A 314 12.90 30.82 0.77
N ILE A 315 13.26 29.84 1.60
CA ILE A 315 13.31 29.96 3.05
C ILE A 315 14.55 30.78 3.41
N GLY A 316 14.40 31.73 4.37
CA GLY A 316 15.53 32.49 4.92
C GLY A 316 16.44 31.63 5.81
N ASN A 317 17.21 32.28 6.69
CA ASN A 317 18.18 31.57 7.53
C ASN A 317 17.55 30.72 8.63
N ASP A 318 16.39 31.14 9.14
CA ASP A 318 15.67 30.42 10.22
C ASP A 318 14.46 29.70 9.65
N LEU A 319 14.28 28.43 9.98
CA LEU A 319 13.11 27.64 9.60
C LEU A 319 12.15 27.51 10.77
N LEU A 320 12.51 26.74 11.80
CA LEU A 320 11.63 26.41 12.92
C LEU A 320 12.43 26.20 14.20
N ILE A 321 11.94 26.77 15.28
CA ILE A 321 12.43 26.54 16.64
C ILE A 321 11.25 26.11 17.49
N VAL A 322 11.36 24.96 18.16
CA VAL A 322 10.39 24.41 19.13
C VAL A 322 11.06 24.32 20.49
N GLN A 323 10.41 24.83 21.54
CA GLN A 323 10.96 24.90 22.90
C GLN A 323 9.94 24.43 23.94
N ASN A 324 10.30 23.38 24.68
CA ASN A 324 9.58 22.84 25.84
C ASN A 324 8.08 22.60 25.59
N LEU A 325 7.74 22.14 24.39
CA LEU A 325 6.36 22.01 23.93
C LEU A 325 5.71 20.79 24.57
N SER A 326 4.61 21.01 25.30
CA SER A 326 3.83 19.96 25.94
C SER A 326 2.35 20.10 25.59
N LYS A 327 1.66 18.95 25.48
CA LYS A 327 0.22 18.87 25.21
C LYS A 327 -0.40 17.67 25.90
N THR A 328 -1.57 17.89 26.51
CA THR A 328 -2.42 16.88 27.11
C THR A 328 -3.73 16.76 26.34
N ILE A 329 -4.15 15.56 26.00
CA ILE A 329 -5.42 15.26 25.33
C ILE A 329 -6.16 14.22 26.17
N ASP A 330 -7.42 14.49 26.51
CA ASP A 330 -8.29 13.61 27.29
C ASP A 330 -7.69 13.13 28.64
N GLY A 331 -6.81 13.99 29.22
CA GLY A 331 -6.14 13.70 30.50
C GLY A 331 -4.82 12.94 30.36
N GLU A 332 -4.43 12.54 29.16
CA GLU A 332 -3.16 11.90 28.87
C GLU A 332 -2.19 12.90 28.24
N LYS A 333 -0.93 12.94 28.76
CA LYS A 333 0.12 13.81 28.23
C LYS A 333 0.72 13.17 26.98
N VAL A 334 0.32 13.67 25.82
CA VAL A 334 0.72 13.13 24.51
C VAL A 334 2.04 13.72 24.00
N LEU A 335 2.39 14.95 24.40
CA LEU A 335 3.68 15.58 24.15
C LEU A 335 4.26 16.05 25.48
N ASP A 336 5.53 15.74 25.75
CA ASP A 336 6.21 16.05 27.00
C ASP A 336 7.56 16.73 26.76
N ASP A 337 7.61 18.06 26.96
CA ASP A 337 8.82 18.89 26.93
C ASP A 337 9.62 18.80 25.60
N VAL A 338 8.92 18.68 24.46
CA VAL A 338 9.55 18.47 23.15
C VAL A 338 10.27 19.74 22.70
N SER A 339 11.56 19.60 22.37
CA SER A 339 12.41 20.72 21.94
C SER A 339 13.31 20.31 20.78
N PHE A 340 13.26 21.05 19.66
CA PHE A 340 14.15 20.85 18.53
C PHE A 340 14.23 22.10 17.64
N THR A 341 15.24 22.12 16.78
CA THR A 341 15.41 23.18 15.77
C THR A 341 15.59 22.52 14.41
N MET A 342 14.98 23.13 13.38
CA MET A 342 15.15 22.74 11.99
C MET A 342 15.78 23.86 11.16
N ASN A 343 16.60 23.46 10.22
CA ASN A 343 17.27 24.35 9.28
C ASN A 343 16.55 24.35 7.90
N PRO A 344 16.74 25.37 7.07
CA PRO A 344 16.25 25.38 5.69
C PRO A 344 16.69 24.13 4.92
N ASN A 345 15.78 23.56 4.12
CA ASN A 345 15.93 22.31 3.36
C ASN A 345 15.97 21.01 4.20
N ASP A 346 15.77 21.09 5.52
CA ASP A 346 15.54 19.87 6.31
C ASP A 346 14.24 19.20 5.88
N LYS A 347 14.32 17.89 5.71
CA LYS A 347 13.19 17.01 5.46
C LYS A 347 13.12 16.02 6.63
N ALA A 348 12.32 16.34 7.63
CA ALA A 348 12.26 15.62 8.88
C ALA A 348 11.13 14.60 8.91
N ILE A 349 11.46 13.34 9.21
CA ILE A 349 10.49 12.32 9.59
C ILE A 349 10.20 12.42 11.10
N LEU A 350 8.92 12.42 11.47
CA LEU A 350 8.48 12.26 12.84
C LEU A 350 8.25 10.78 13.14
N ILE A 351 8.96 10.24 14.12
CA ILE A 351 8.77 8.87 14.58
C ILE A 351 8.33 8.86 16.05
N GLY A 352 7.68 7.78 16.45
CA GLY A 352 7.16 7.58 17.79
C GLY A 352 6.03 6.56 17.80
N ASP A 353 5.83 5.87 18.92
CA ASP A 353 4.83 4.82 19.09
C ASP A 353 3.40 5.41 19.11
N SER A 354 3.25 6.63 19.63
CA SER A 354 1.97 7.32 19.71
C SER A 354 1.64 8.07 18.40
N GLU A 355 0.66 7.58 17.65
CA GLU A 355 0.12 8.28 16.48
C GLU A 355 -0.48 9.64 16.86
N ILE A 356 -1.17 9.69 18.01
CA ILE A 356 -1.78 10.90 18.54
C ILE A 356 -0.72 11.97 18.78
N ALA A 357 0.44 11.60 19.32
CA ALA A 357 1.55 12.52 19.54
C ALA A 357 2.07 13.14 18.25
N LYS A 358 2.28 12.34 17.20
CA LYS A 358 2.75 12.78 15.88
C LYS A 358 1.77 13.75 15.23
N THR A 359 0.49 13.35 15.15
CA THR A 359 -0.59 14.19 14.59
C THR A 359 -0.77 15.49 15.39
N THR A 360 -0.71 15.42 16.74
CA THR A 360 -0.82 16.59 17.62
C THR A 360 0.30 17.59 17.37
N LEU A 361 1.54 17.14 17.25
CA LEU A 361 2.67 18.01 16.93
C LEU A 361 2.46 18.70 15.58
N LEU A 362 2.06 17.96 14.54
CA LEU A 362 1.80 18.54 13.22
C LEU A 362 0.67 19.57 13.24
N LYS A 363 -0.44 19.32 13.97
CA LYS A 363 -1.54 20.29 14.15
C LYS A 363 -1.11 21.55 14.89
N ILE A 364 -0.26 21.42 15.93
CA ILE A 364 0.28 22.58 16.64
C ILE A 364 1.16 23.40 15.68
N LEU A 365 2.07 22.75 14.96
CA LEU A 365 2.95 23.45 14.00
C LEU A 365 2.18 24.06 12.82
N ALA A 366 1.05 23.48 12.42
CA ALA A 366 0.14 24.06 11.42
C ALA A 366 -0.68 25.24 11.94
N GLY A 367 -0.71 25.45 13.27
CA GLY A 367 -1.52 26.49 13.91
C GLY A 367 -3.00 26.10 14.09
N GLU A 368 -3.34 24.83 13.96
CA GLU A 368 -4.70 24.30 14.16
C GLU A 368 -4.98 23.95 15.65
N MET A 369 -3.91 23.85 16.46
CA MET A 369 -4.01 23.54 17.88
C MET A 369 -2.99 24.35 18.68
N GLU A 370 -3.39 24.83 19.86
CA GLU A 370 -2.49 25.52 20.79
C GLU A 370 -1.79 24.52 21.73
N PRO A 371 -0.49 24.66 22.01
CA PRO A 371 0.18 23.87 23.04
C PRO A 371 -0.30 24.29 24.45
N ASP A 372 -0.17 23.37 25.43
CA ASP A 372 -0.47 23.70 26.83
C ASP A 372 0.71 24.42 27.49
N GLU A 373 1.93 24.01 27.14
CA GLU A 373 3.18 24.61 27.63
C GLU A 373 4.19 24.72 26.47
N GLY A 374 5.16 25.61 26.63
CA GLY A 374 6.21 25.83 25.65
C GLY A 374 5.80 26.78 24.53
N SER A 375 6.61 26.81 23.47
CA SER A 375 6.37 27.67 22.33
C SER A 375 7.07 27.15 21.08
N PHE A 376 6.59 27.59 19.93
CA PHE A 376 7.28 27.37 18.67
C PHE A 376 7.31 28.66 17.84
N LYS A 377 8.29 28.78 16.96
CA LYS A 377 8.45 29.94 16.11
C LYS A 377 8.92 29.53 14.72
N TRP A 378 8.11 29.88 13.72
CA TRP A 378 8.49 29.80 12.31
C TRP A 378 9.33 31.00 11.87
N GLY A 379 10.22 30.78 10.93
CA GLY A 379 10.96 31.87 10.28
C GLY A 379 10.02 32.82 9.53
N VAL A 380 10.39 34.10 9.42
CA VAL A 380 9.56 35.18 8.83
C VAL A 380 9.20 34.90 7.35
N THR A 381 10.04 34.16 6.64
CA THR A 381 9.84 33.85 5.21
C THR A 381 9.11 32.52 4.96
N THR A 382 8.70 31.83 6.02
CA THR A 382 8.01 30.54 5.87
C THR A 382 6.57 30.71 5.42
N SER A 383 6.12 29.83 4.55
CA SER A 383 4.72 29.64 4.16
C SER A 383 4.39 28.18 4.27
N LEU A 384 3.31 27.85 4.98
CA LEU A 384 2.97 26.49 5.37
C LEU A 384 1.85 25.92 4.49
N SER A 385 1.94 24.63 4.19
CA SER A 385 0.83 23.86 3.66
C SER A 385 0.74 22.55 4.42
N TYR A 386 -0.44 22.24 4.97
CA TYR A 386 -0.67 21.08 5.81
C TYR A 386 -1.58 20.04 5.13
N PHE A 387 -1.14 18.79 5.15
CA PHE A 387 -1.90 17.62 4.76
C PHE A 387 -2.27 16.84 6.02
N PRO A 388 -3.51 16.91 6.50
CA PRO A 388 -3.94 16.21 7.71
C PRO A 388 -4.14 14.71 7.43
N LYS A 389 -3.96 13.88 8.45
CA LYS A 389 -4.25 12.43 8.43
C LYS A 389 -5.73 12.17 8.12
N ASP A 390 -6.63 12.87 8.80
CA ASP A 390 -8.06 12.90 8.50
C ASP A 390 -8.38 14.15 7.66
N ASN A 391 -8.73 13.91 6.41
CA ASN A 391 -9.11 14.97 5.47
C ASN A 391 -10.63 15.03 5.21
N SER A 392 -11.44 14.36 6.04
CA SER A 392 -12.90 14.27 5.89
C SER A 392 -13.57 15.65 5.86
N GLU A 393 -13.11 16.61 6.64
CA GLU A 393 -13.65 17.98 6.70
C GLU A 393 -13.63 18.71 5.35
N PHE A 394 -12.69 18.38 4.46
CA PHE A 394 -12.58 18.99 3.13
C PHE A 394 -13.57 18.42 2.11
N PHE A 395 -14.19 17.28 2.42
CA PHE A 395 -14.99 16.51 1.47
C PHE A 395 -16.38 16.15 1.97
N GLU A 396 -16.58 15.87 3.27
CA GLU A 396 -17.87 15.46 3.80
C GLU A 396 -18.91 16.58 3.72
N GLY A 397 -20.09 16.24 3.17
CA GLY A 397 -21.16 17.22 2.97
C GLY A 397 -20.91 18.23 1.84
N VAL A 398 -19.75 18.20 1.18
CA VAL A 398 -19.38 19.13 0.11
C VAL A 398 -20.01 18.70 -1.22
N ASN A 399 -21.06 19.41 -1.64
CA ASN A 399 -21.84 19.10 -2.85
C ASN A 399 -21.34 19.74 -4.14
N MET A 400 -20.20 20.43 -4.13
CA MET A 400 -19.60 21.04 -5.33
C MET A 400 -18.80 20.01 -6.15
N ASN A 401 -18.63 20.27 -7.46
CA ASN A 401 -17.77 19.46 -8.32
C ASN A 401 -16.28 19.76 -8.04
N LEU A 402 -15.38 18.90 -8.56
CA LEU A 402 -13.95 19.00 -8.27
C LEU A 402 -13.32 20.29 -8.79
N VAL A 403 -13.80 20.83 -9.92
CA VAL A 403 -13.27 22.09 -10.47
C VAL A 403 -13.57 23.24 -9.52
N ASP A 404 -14.81 23.33 -9.02
CA ASP A 404 -15.22 24.39 -8.10
C ASP A 404 -14.59 24.20 -6.71
N TRP A 405 -14.40 22.94 -6.29
CA TRP A 405 -13.68 22.62 -5.06
C TRP A 405 -12.22 23.11 -5.13
N LEU A 406 -11.51 22.82 -6.22
CA LEU A 406 -10.11 23.22 -6.37
C LEU A 406 -9.95 24.73 -6.56
N ARG A 407 -10.95 25.39 -7.19
CA ARG A 407 -10.96 26.86 -7.41
C ARG A 407 -10.81 27.66 -6.13
N GLN A 408 -11.35 27.14 -5.01
CA GLN A 408 -11.26 27.83 -3.71
C GLN A 408 -9.83 28.00 -3.19
N TYR A 409 -8.92 27.14 -3.67
CA TYR A 409 -7.52 27.07 -3.23
C TYR A 409 -6.54 27.61 -4.27
N ALA A 410 -7.01 27.91 -5.48
CA ALA A 410 -6.18 28.41 -6.56
C ALA A 410 -5.94 29.93 -6.41
N PRO A 411 -4.73 30.42 -6.71
CA PRO A 411 -4.46 31.86 -6.84
C PRO A 411 -5.42 32.53 -7.84
N GLU A 412 -5.69 33.83 -7.68
CA GLU A 412 -6.69 34.56 -8.48
C GLU A 412 -6.45 34.45 -10.00
N ASP A 413 -5.20 34.45 -10.42
CA ASP A 413 -4.78 34.32 -11.83
C ASP A 413 -4.89 32.89 -12.40
N GLU A 414 -5.01 31.89 -11.54
CA GLU A 414 -5.10 30.45 -11.88
C GLU A 414 -6.53 29.87 -11.73
N GLN A 415 -7.55 30.68 -11.47
CA GLN A 415 -8.94 30.23 -11.22
C GLN A 415 -9.74 29.89 -12.49
N THR A 416 -9.14 29.99 -13.68
CA THR A 416 -9.85 29.67 -14.92
C THR A 416 -10.21 28.20 -15.02
N GLU A 417 -11.40 27.89 -15.56
CA GLU A 417 -11.88 26.51 -15.70
C GLU A 417 -10.90 25.65 -16.53
N THR A 418 -10.31 26.23 -17.57
CA THR A 418 -9.33 25.53 -18.43
C THR A 418 -8.09 25.13 -17.64
N PHE A 419 -7.54 26.03 -16.82
CA PHE A 419 -6.39 25.74 -15.97
C PHE A 419 -6.70 24.63 -14.96
N LEU A 420 -7.81 24.77 -14.22
CA LEU A 420 -8.19 23.82 -13.17
C LEU A 420 -8.50 22.42 -13.72
N ARG A 421 -9.19 22.34 -14.89
CA ARG A 421 -9.40 21.05 -15.59
C ARG A 421 -8.09 20.43 -16.05
N GLY A 422 -7.18 21.23 -16.59
CA GLY A 422 -5.84 20.77 -16.97
C GLY A 422 -5.03 20.29 -15.77
N PHE A 423 -5.14 20.99 -14.64
CA PHE A 423 -4.49 20.61 -13.40
C PHE A 423 -5.02 19.28 -12.84
N LEU A 424 -6.35 19.15 -12.72
CA LEU A 424 -7.01 17.91 -12.31
C LEU A 424 -6.71 16.76 -13.28
N GLY A 425 -6.63 17.03 -14.59
CA GLY A 425 -6.26 16.04 -15.59
C GLY A 425 -4.86 15.46 -15.36
N ARG A 426 -3.89 16.29 -14.95
CA ARG A 426 -2.55 15.84 -14.57
C ARG A 426 -2.56 14.99 -13.30
N MET A 427 -3.55 15.20 -12.41
CA MET A 427 -3.79 14.40 -11.21
C MET A 427 -4.72 13.21 -11.47
N LEU A 428 -4.86 12.80 -12.75
CA LEU A 428 -5.63 11.65 -13.22
C LEU A 428 -7.15 11.77 -13.08
N PHE A 429 -7.69 12.97 -12.96
CA PHE A 429 -9.13 13.21 -13.08
C PHE A 429 -9.44 13.63 -14.51
N SER A 430 -10.05 12.75 -15.30
CA SER A 430 -10.30 12.97 -16.72
C SER A 430 -11.80 12.98 -17.07
N GLY A 431 -12.17 13.70 -18.12
CA GLY A 431 -13.52 13.68 -18.69
C GLY A 431 -14.62 13.99 -17.68
N GLU A 432 -15.48 13.01 -17.40
CA GLU A 432 -16.60 13.15 -16.46
C GLU A 432 -16.18 13.12 -14.97
N GLU A 433 -14.96 12.64 -14.68
CA GLU A 433 -14.50 12.54 -13.28
C GLU A 433 -14.35 13.91 -12.63
N VAL A 434 -13.97 14.95 -13.39
CA VAL A 434 -13.88 16.32 -12.85
C VAL A 434 -15.24 16.89 -12.43
N LYS A 435 -16.34 16.28 -12.89
CA LYS A 435 -17.71 16.67 -12.53
C LYS A 435 -18.23 15.93 -11.29
N LYS A 436 -17.50 14.93 -10.80
CA LYS A 436 -17.86 14.24 -9.55
C LYS A 436 -17.97 15.25 -8.42
N LYS A 437 -18.91 15.02 -7.51
CA LYS A 437 -19.01 15.80 -6.27
C LYS A 437 -17.85 15.42 -5.35
N ALA A 438 -17.30 16.39 -4.64
CA ALA A 438 -16.22 16.16 -3.68
C ALA A 438 -16.60 15.12 -2.60
N SER A 439 -17.87 15.04 -2.20
CA SER A 439 -18.37 14.11 -1.19
C SER A 439 -18.38 12.62 -1.60
N VAL A 440 -18.27 12.29 -2.89
CA VAL A 440 -18.34 10.89 -3.37
C VAL A 440 -16.99 10.32 -3.78
N LEU A 441 -15.90 11.00 -3.47
CA LEU A 441 -14.55 10.59 -3.83
C LEU A 441 -14.10 9.38 -3.00
N SER A 442 -13.36 8.47 -3.64
CA SER A 442 -12.61 7.42 -2.95
C SER A 442 -11.44 8.00 -2.16
N GLY A 443 -10.87 7.22 -1.21
CA GLY A 443 -9.74 7.66 -0.40
C GLY A 443 -8.57 8.17 -1.24
N GLY A 444 -8.13 7.42 -2.25
CA GLY A 444 -7.04 7.84 -3.14
C GLY A 444 -7.38 9.07 -4.00
N GLU A 445 -8.65 9.24 -4.41
CA GLU A 445 -9.10 10.46 -5.10
C GLU A 445 -9.05 11.67 -4.16
N LYS A 446 -9.47 11.53 -2.90
CA LYS A 446 -9.37 12.59 -1.88
C LYS A 446 -7.91 13.00 -1.66
N VAL A 447 -7.01 12.05 -1.51
CA VAL A 447 -5.56 12.32 -1.36
C VAL A 447 -5.02 13.09 -2.56
N ARG A 448 -5.33 12.67 -3.80
CA ARG A 448 -4.90 13.41 -5.01
C ARG A 448 -5.47 14.84 -5.08
N CYS A 449 -6.70 15.06 -4.61
CA CYS A 449 -7.27 16.41 -4.49
C CYS A 449 -6.52 17.25 -3.45
N MET A 450 -6.21 16.68 -2.27
CA MET A 450 -5.43 17.38 -1.23
C MET A 450 -4.02 17.72 -1.71
N LEU A 451 -3.34 16.83 -2.41
CA LEU A 451 -2.05 17.12 -3.05
C LEU A 451 -2.16 18.25 -4.09
N SER A 452 -3.27 18.29 -4.85
CA SER A 452 -3.56 19.36 -5.79
C SER A 452 -3.68 20.72 -5.08
N LYS A 453 -4.43 20.77 -3.97
CA LYS A 453 -4.55 21.96 -3.10
C LYS A 453 -3.17 22.42 -2.62
N MET A 454 -2.35 21.48 -2.13
CA MET A 454 -1.02 21.79 -1.62
C MET A 454 -0.06 22.31 -2.70
N MET A 455 -0.11 21.75 -3.91
CA MET A 455 0.70 22.23 -5.03
C MET A 455 0.33 23.65 -5.43
N LEU A 456 -0.97 24.00 -5.40
CA LEU A 456 -1.45 25.35 -5.71
C LEU A 456 -1.10 26.38 -4.64
N SER A 457 -0.88 25.98 -3.40
CA SER A 457 -0.49 26.91 -2.32
C SER A 457 0.91 27.49 -2.48
N SER A 458 1.76 26.89 -3.32
CA SER A 458 3.16 27.27 -3.53
C SER A 458 3.96 27.50 -2.25
N ALA A 459 3.60 26.78 -1.18
CA ALA A 459 4.25 26.86 0.12
C ALA A 459 5.70 26.35 0.07
N ASN A 460 6.55 26.93 0.92
CA ASN A 460 7.95 26.51 1.03
C ASN A 460 8.20 25.54 2.20
N VAL A 461 7.18 25.27 3.02
CA VAL A 461 7.19 24.25 4.07
C VAL A 461 5.96 23.37 3.93
N LEU A 462 6.16 22.05 3.87
CA LEU A 462 5.10 21.06 3.81
C LEU A 462 5.03 20.27 5.12
N LEU A 463 3.86 20.23 5.72
CA LEU A 463 3.54 19.37 6.84
C LEU A 463 2.64 18.25 6.33
N LEU A 464 3.07 16.97 6.44
CA LEU A 464 2.38 15.83 5.83
C LEU A 464 2.15 14.75 6.88
N ASP A 465 0.88 14.48 7.18
CA ASP A 465 0.49 13.41 8.10
C ASP A 465 -0.02 12.20 7.32
N GLU A 466 0.84 11.20 7.18
CA GLU A 466 0.60 9.95 6.43
C GLU A 466 0.09 10.17 4.98
N PRO A 467 0.83 10.90 4.13
CA PRO A 467 0.37 11.27 2.80
C PRO A 467 0.29 10.11 1.81
N THR A 468 0.85 8.96 2.14
CA THR A 468 0.87 7.75 1.29
C THR A 468 -0.34 6.85 1.49
N ASN A 469 -1.13 7.05 2.55
CA ASN A 469 -2.32 6.26 2.84
C ASN A 469 -3.33 6.32 1.69
N HIS A 470 -3.91 5.19 1.34
CA HIS A 470 -4.88 5.01 0.26
C HIS A 470 -4.36 5.28 -1.16
N LEU A 471 -3.06 5.53 -1.34
CA LEU A 471 -2.45 5.68 -2.66
C LEU A 471 -2.02 4.33 -3.23
N ASP A 472 -2.06 4.22 -4.56
CA ASP A 472 -1.44 3.11 -5.29
C ASP A 472 0.07 3.33 -5.46
N LEU A 473 0.79 2.28 -5.82
CA LEU A 473 2.24 2.30 -6.06
C LEU A 473 2.67 3.42 -7.01
N GLU A 474 1.88 3.66 -8.05
CA GLU A 474 2.14 4.70 -9.04
C GLU A 474 2.02 6.10 -8.43
N SER A 475 0.99 6.31 -7.62
CA SER A 475 0.77 7.60 -6.93
C SER A 475 1.80 7.83 -5.83
N ILE A 476 2.15 6.80 -5.04
CA ILE A 476 3.23 6.86 -4.04
C ILE A 476 4.54 7.25 -4.72
N THR A 477 4.87 6.62 -5.85
CA THR A 477 6.06 6.96 -6.64
C THR A 477 6.07 8.43 -7.05
N ALA A 478 4.97 8.91 -7.61
CA ALA A 478 4.86 10.28 -8.07
C ALA A 478 4.99 11.29 -6.92
N VAL A 479 4.40 11.00 -5.75
CA VAL A 479 4.53 11.82 -4.54
C VAL A 479 5.97 11.81 -4.05
N ASN A 480 6.59 10.64 -3.98
CA ASN A 480 7.99 10.49 -3.56
C ASN A 480 8.93 11.32 -4.43
N ASP A 481 8.83 11.20 -5.77
CA ASP A 481 9.64 11.97 -6.71
C ASP A 481 9.39 13.48 -6.59
N GLY A 482 8.12 13.87 -6.39
CA GLY A 482 7.73 15.25 -6.16
C GLY A 482 8.37 15.85 -4.90
N LEU A 483 8.32 15.12 -3.78
CA LEU A 483 8.89 15.55 -2.50
C LEU A 483 10.43 15.47 -2.49
N LYS A 484 11.02 14.46 -3.15
CA LYS A 484 12.48 14.36 -3.32
C LYS A 484 13.03 15.57 -4.06
N SER A 485 12.35 16.01 -5.11
CA SER A 485 12.76 17.17 -5.93
C SER A 485 12.38 18.53 -5.32
N PHE A 486 11.57 18.57 -4.27
CA PHE A 486 11.13 19.79 -3.61
C PHE A 486 12.28 20.54 -2.94
N LYS A 487 12.40 21.84 -3.24
CA LYS A 487 13.46 22.73 -2.74
C LYS A 487 13.10 23.46 -1.44
N GLY A 488 12.03 23.06 -0.78
CA GLY A 488 11.64 23.56 0.53
C GLY A 488 11.90 22.55 1.63
N SER A 489 11.36 22.81 2.82
CA SER A 489 11.46 21.94 3.98
C SER A 489 10.19 21.12 4.18
N ILE A 490 10.34 19.94 4.78
CA ILE A 490 9.25 19.01 4.99
C ILE A 490 9.29 18.49 6.43
N ILE A 491 8.14 18.38 7.07
CA ILE A 491 7.96 17.57 8.27
C ILE A 491 6.85 16.58 7.96
N PHE A 492 7.11 15.29 8.11
CA PHE A 492 6.14 14.28 7.70
C PHE A 492 6.12 13.05 8.61
N THR A 493 5.03 12.31 8.53
CA THR A 493 4.87 10.96 9.09
C THR A 493 4.63 9.98 7.93
N SER A 494 5.12 8.79 8.04
CA SER A 494 4.83 7.68 7.12
C SER A 494 5.24 6.35 7.75
N TYR A 495 4.64 5.25 7.30
CA TYR A 495 5.06 3.89 7.60
C TYR A 495 5.78 3.23 6.41
N ASP A 496 5.79 3.86 5.25
CA ASP A 496 6.49 3.39 4.05
C ASP A 496 8.00 3.66 4.20
N PHE A 497 8.77 2.59 4.42
CA PHE A 497 10.22 2.66 4.64
C PHE A 497 10.96 3.30 3.47
N GLU A 498 10.64 2.90 2.22
CA GLU A 498 11.27 3.44 1.02
C GLU A 498 10.98 4.93 0.85
N PHE A 499 9.73 5.33 1.12
CA PHE A 499 9.31 6.73 1.09
C PHE A 499 10.08 7.57 2.11
N ILE A 500 10.21 7.07 3.34
CA ILE A 500 10.97 7.75 4.39
C ILE A 500 12.44 7.86 4.00
N ASN A 501 13.06 6.75 3.62
CA ASN A 501 14.51 6.67 3.37
C ASN A 501 14.96 7.50 2.17
N THR A 502 14.08 7.67 1.17
CA THR A 502 14.38 8.50 -0.02
C THR A 502 14.19 9.99 0.19
N ILE A 503 13.39 10.41 1.17
CA ILE A 503 13.05 11.81 1.42
C ILE A 503 13.78 12.36 2.64
N ALA A 504 13.78 11.63 3.77
CA ALA A 504 14.24 12.15 5.06
C ALA A 504 15.77 12.31 5.12
N ASN A 505 16.20 13.49 5.56
CA ASN A 505 17.59 13.76 5.95
C ASN A 505 17.72 14.12 7.44
N ARG A 506 16.60 14.10 8.18
CA ARG A 506 16.52 14.36 9.62
C ARG A 506 15.47 13.46 10.25
N VAL A 507 15.75 12.97 11.45
CA VAL A 507 14.82 12.17 12.26
C VAL A 507 14.47 12.95 13.52
N ILE A 508 13.18 13.03 13.85
CA ILE A 508 12.66 13.57 15.11
C ILE A 508 11.92 12.43 15.82
N ASP A 509 12.50 11.94 16.91
CA ASP A 509 11.95 10.82 17.70
C ASP A 509 11.22 11.36 18.93
N LEU A 510 9.91 11.13 19.00
CA LEU A 510 9.03 11.55 20.09
C LEU A 510 8.93 10.53 21.23
N ASN A 511 9.49 9.32 21.09
CA ASN A 511 9.50 8.30 22.16
C ASN A 511 10.45 8.67 23.31
N LYS A 512 11.40 9.56 23.06
CA LYS A 512 12.36 9.99 24.05
C LYS A 512 11.90 11.28 24.74
N GLN A 513 12.03 11.32 26.04
CA GLN A 513 11.70 12.50 26.83
C GLN A 513 12.42 13.75 26.26
N GLY A 514 11.67 14.81 26.05
CA GLY A 514 12.17 16.04 25.42
C GLY A 514 12.24 16.00 23.89
N GLY A 515 11.95 14.86 23.27
CA GLY A 515 12.16 14.64 21.86
C GLY A 515 13.65 14.63 21.46
N VAL A 516 14.04 13.81 20.51
CA VAL A 516 15.41 13.80 19.98
C VAL A 516 15.38 14.13 18.49
N SER A 517 16.15 15.14 18.09
CA SER A 517 16.32 15.50 16.67
C SER A 517 17.74 15.22 16.22
N LYS A 518 17.90 14.39 15.19
CA LYS A 518 19.20 14.06 14.58
C LYS A 518 19.20 14.34 13.09
N GLU A 519 20.25 14.94 12.59
CA GLU A 519 20.47 15.19 11.15
C GLU A 519 21.24 14.00 10.54
N ILE A 520 20.52 12.89 10.40
CA ILE A 520 21.02 11.63 9.82
C ILE A 520 19.92 11.00 8.96
N PRO A 521 20.28 10.16 7.96
CA PRO A 521 19.34 9.33 7.23
C PRO A 521 18.56 8.40 8.17
N TYR A 522 17.35 8.05 7.77
CA TYR A 522 16.48 7.23 8.60
C TYR A 522 17.02 5.82 8.85
N GLU A 523 17.61 5.19 7.84
CA GLU A 523 18.24 3.88 7.95
C GLU A 523 19.41 3.88 8.96
N GLU A 524 20.26 4.92 8.95
CA GLU A 524 21.34 5.10 9.90
C GLU A 524 20.81 5.27 11.34
N TYR A 525 19.70 5.99 11.50
CA TYR A 525 19.03 6.12 12.80
C TYR A 525 18.54 4.77 13.34
N LEU A 526 17.92 3.95 12.49
CA LEU A 526 17.43 2.62 12.87
C LEU A 526 18.56 1.66 13.26
N GLN A 527 19.73 1.77 12.59
CA GLN A 527 20.94 1.04 12.99
C GLN A 527 21.47 1.48 14.36
N GLU A 528 21.51 2.80 14.62
CA GLU A 528 21.94 3.33 15.93
C GLU A 528 21.07 2.85 17.09
N ILE A 529 19.76 2.71 16.90
CA ILE A 529 18.84 2.22 17.94
C ILE A 529 18.70 0.70 17.95
N GLY A 530 19.41 -0.03 17.06
CA GLY A 530 19.46 -1.49 17.01
C GLY A 530 18.21 -2.17 16.42
N VAL A 531 17.40 -1.43 15.66
CA VAL A 531 16.21 -1.97 14.95
C VAL A 531 16.63 -2.62 13.63
N LEU A 532 17.59 -2.03 12.93
CA LEU A 532 18.24 -2.63 11.74
C LEU A 532 19.66 -3.09 12.09
N LYS A 533 20.11 -4.17 11.44
CA LYS A 533 21.47 -4.75 11.59
C LYS A 533 22.48 -4.03 10.71
#